data_61188ab1c0fd6398d323f784718449e7
#
_entry.id   61188ab1c0fd6398d323f784718449e7
#
_cell.length_a   1.000
_cell.length_b   1.000
_cell.length_c   1.000
_cell.angle_alpha   90.00
_cell.angle_beta   90.00
_cell.angle_gamma   90.00
#
_symmetry.space_group_name_H-M   'P 1'
#
loop_
_entity.id
_entity.type
_entity.pdbx_description
1 polymer ?
#
loop_
_entity_poly.entity_id
_entity_poly.type
_entity_poly.pdbx_seq_one_letter_code
_entity_poly.pdbx_strand_id
1 'polypeptide(L)'
;MPDRSGMEFYIKDQTTGENLQIPVNPSDVKLKYETDDHSETIVNLGEVNIPGKLKLVGVLINSVFPTVGAHYVATKSPHKQATYVKKIKKMQSKNHKVRFVVTKTDISMLMTIASFEYGLENGWADEYAYTLELKQYRKFSYEKKKNPKKRGRSKKGKKRSKPAGKISVGSTVIVNGRLHADSYGRGAGIYEKNAKREVIFIIPDHKYPVCVGVNGKARGWVKMSEVKRS
;
A
#
# COMPACT_ATOMS: atom_id res chain seq x y z
N MET A 1 42.23 -2.17 17.64
CA MET A 1 40.87 -2.64 17.26
C MET A 1 40.58 -2.07 15.89
N PRO A 2 40.05 -2.84 14.94
CA PRO A 2 39.67 -2.28 13.67
C PRO A 2 38.64 -1.17 13.91
N ASP A 3 38.92 -0.02 13.33
CA ASP A 3 38.07 1.15 13.35
C ASP A 3 36.68 0.79 12.83
N ARG A 4 35.69 0.62 13.72
CA ARG A 4 34.30 0.44 13.40
C ARG A 4 33.62 1.77 12.99
N SER A 5 34.42 2.80 12.76
CA SER A 5 33.99 4.15 12.35
C SER A 5 33.45 4.18 10.93
N GLY A 6 32.61 3.27 10.64
CA GLY A 6 32.25 3.15 9.26
C GLY A 6 30.80 3.36 8.93
N MET A 7 29.90 2.83 9.67
CA MET A 7 28.47 2.90 9.37
C MET A 7 27.77 3.78 10.39
N GLU A 8 26.92 4.65 9.89
CA GLU A 8 26.04 5.48 10.70
C GLU A 8 24.62 5.24 10.24
N PHE A 9 23.69 5.24 11.18
CA PHE A 9 22.28 4.99 10.94
C PHE A 9 21.48 6.25 11.17
N TYR A 10 20.71 6.65 10.18
CA TYR A 10 19.92 7.88 10.22
C TYR A 10 18.46 7.62 9.95
N ILE A 11 17.61 8.31 10.69
CA ILE A 11 16.17 8.43 10.46
C ILE A 11 15.89 9.90 10.16
N LYS A 12 15.70 10.21 8.88
CA LYS A 12 15.40 11.58 8.43
C LYS A 12 13.89 11.74 8.26
N ASP A 13 13.31 12.62 9.05
CA ASP A 13 11.91 13.01 8.88
C ASP A 13 11.74 13.83 7.59
N GLN A 14 10.92 13.33 6.68
CA GLN A 14 10.67 13.99 5.39
C GLN A 14 9.68 15.15 5.49
N THR A 15 9.00 15.29 6.63
CA THR A 15 8.02 16.35 6.87
C THR A 15 8.66 17.56 7.50
N THR A 16 9.51 17.35 8.51
CA THR A 16 10.17 18.44 9.24
C THR A 16 11.59 18.70 8.76
N GLY A 17 12.19 17.77 8.00
CA GLY A 17 13.59 17.82 7.61
C GLY A 17 14.56 17.42 8.72
N GLU A 18 14.06 17.08 9.89
CA GLU A 18 14.88 16.71 11.05
C GLU A 18 15.63 15.41 10.77
N ASN A 19 16.94 15.40 11.09
CA ASN A 19 17.79 14.23 10.93
C ASN A 19 18.13 13.67 12.31
N LEU A 20 17.72 12.44 12.58
CA LEU A 20 18.00 11.74 13.83
C LEU A 20 19.02 10.64 13.57
N GLN A 21 20.24 10.82 14.06
CA GLN A 21 21.24 9.78 14.07
C GLN A 21 20.97 8.81 15.22
N ILE A 22 21.02 7.51 14.95
CA ILE A 22 20.95 6.47 15.97
C ILE A 22 22.26 6.51 16.78
N PRO A 23 22.19 6.69 18.10
CA PRO A 23 23.39 6.93 18.90
C PRO A 23 24.26 5.71 19.09
N VAL A 24 23.68 4.53 19.15
CA VAL A 24 24.38 3.26 19.24
C VAL A 24 24.00 2.40 18.04
N ASN A 25 24.99 1.99 17.28
CA ASN A 25 24.75 1.16 16.11
C ASN A 25 24.10 -0.17 16.53
N PRO A 26 23.01 -0.59 15.87
CA PRO A 26 22.39 -1.88 16.13
C PRO A 26 23.36 -3.01 15.78
N SER A 27 23.25 -4.14 16.47
CA SER A 27 24.08 -5.32 16.23
C SER A 27 23.87 -5.91 14.84
N ASP A 28 22.61 -5.87 14.38
CA ASP A 28 22.24 -6.28 13.02
C ASP A 28 21.09 -5.43 12.49
N VAL A 29 21.04 -5.29 11.17
CA VAL A 29 19.93 -4.68 10.45
C VAL A 29 19.62 -5.54 9.24
N LYS A 30 18.44 -6.13 9.22
CA LYS A 30 17.98 -7.00 8.14
C LYS A 30 16.80 -6.36 7.44
N LEU A 31 16.89 -6.26 6.13
CA LEU A 31 15.78 -5.87 5.27
C LEU A 31 14.98 -7.12 4.95
N LYS A 32 13.75 -7.19 5.41
CA LYS A 32 12.86 -8.33 5.17
C LYS A 32 12.05 -8.10 3.89
N TYR A 33 12.33 -8.93 2.87
CA TYR A 33 11.59 -8.98 1.61
C TYR A 33 10.72 -10.23 1.60
N GLU A 34 9.46 -10.07 1.39
CA GLU A 34 8.48 -11.16 1.34
C GLU A 34 7.52 -10.97 0.16
N THR A 35 7.02 -12.07 -0.34
CA THR A 35 5.91 -12.13 -1.30
C THR A 35 4.62 -12.52 -0.58
N ASP A 36 3.49 -12.18 -1.18
CA ASP A 36 2.16 -12.52 -0.67
C ASP A 36 1.67 -13.79 -1.38
N ASP A 37 2.49 -14.84 -1.27
CA ASP A 37 2.22 -16.12 -1.88
C ASP A 37 1.12 -16.86 -1.12
N HIS A 38 0.36 -17.68 -1.82
CA HIS A 38 -0.56 -18.61 -1.18
C HIS A 38 -0.45 -19.99 -1.87
N SER A 39 -0.68 -21.03 -1.08
CA SER A 39 -0.67 -22.40 -1.57
C SER A 39 -2.08 -22.94 -1.66
N GLU A 40 -2.34 -23.72 -2.70
CA GLU A 40 -3.57 -24.48 -2.88
C GLU A 40 -3.27 -25.94 -3.18
N THR A 41 -4.07 -26.85 -2.60
CA THR A 41 -3.95 -28.27 -2.89
C THR A 41 -4.87 -28.65 -4.05
N ILE A 42 -4.27 -29.10 -5.14
CA ILE A 42 -4.99 -29.57 -6.33
C ILE A 42 -5.07 -31.11 -6.29
N VAL A 43 -6.27 -31.64 -6.51
CA VAL A 43 -6.48 -33.09 -6.58
C VAL A 43 -5.60 -33.70 -7.68
N ASN A 44 -4.88 -34.77 -7.34
CA ASN A 44 -3.92 -35.48 -8.20
C ASN A 44 -2.62 -34.72 -8.53
N LEU A 45 -2.42 -33.49 -8.10
CA LEU A 45 -1.18 -32.76 -8.33
C LEU A 45 -0.43 -32.44 -7.02
N GLY A 46 -1.15 -32.33 -5.89
CA GLY A 46 -0.60 -31.97 -4.61
C GLY A 46 -0.66 -30.44 -4.37
N GLU A 47 0.19 -29.97 -3.49
CA GLU A 47 0.28 -28.55 -3.13
C GLU A 47 0.98 -27.74 -4.25
N VAL A 48 0.35 -26.65 -4.64
CA VAL A 48 0.88 -25.71 -5.64
C VAL A 48 1.01 -24.34 -4.99
N ASN A 49 2.20 -23.75 -5.05
CA ASN A 49 2.43 -22.38 -4.61
C ASN A 49 2.07 -21.40 -5.73
N ILE A 50 1.21 -20.46 -5.43
CA ILE A 50 0.80 -19.37 -6.34
C ILE A 50 1.53 -18.11 -5.92
N PRO A 51 2.54 -17.64 -6.72
CA PRO A 51 3.33 -16.47 -6.37
C PRO A 51 2.46 -15.20 -6.30
N GLY A 52 2.58 -14.48 -5.20
CA GLY A 52 1.91 -13.22 -4.97
C GLY A 52 2.77 -11.99 -5.32
N LYS A 53 2.30 -10.81 -4.93
CA LYS A 53 3.06 -9.58 -5.09
C LYS A 53 4.00 -9.37 -3.92
N LEU A 54 5.09 -8.62 -4.15
CA LEU A 54 6.01 -8.20 -3.10
C LEU A 54 5.26 -7.40 -2.01
N LYS A 55 5.39 -7.84 -0.77
CA LYS A 55 4.96 -7.09 0.43
C LYS A 55 5.81 -5.84 0.62
N LEU A 56 5.44 -5.02 1.58
CA LEU A 56 6.25 -3.88 1.97
C LEU A 56 7.46 -4.38 2.75
N VAL A 57 8.64 -3.86 2.40
CA VAL A 57 9.88 -4.20 3.11
C VAL A 57 9.79 -3.75 4.56
N GLY A 58 10.12 -4.64 5.49
CA GLY A 58 10.24 -4.37 6.92
C GLY A 58 11.69 -4.28 7.35
N VAL A 59 11.96 -3.45 8.35
CA VAL A 59 13.25 -3.36 9.05
C VAL A 59 12.96 -3.35 10.54
N LEU A 60 13.64 -4.21 11.28
CA LEU A 60 13.64 -4.24 12.74
C LEU A 60 14.99 -3.74 13.23
N ILE A 61 14.99 -2.78 14.15
CA ILE A 61 16.17 -2.18 14.74
C ILE A 61 16.10 -2.35 16.25
N ASN A 62 17.03 -3.10 16.80
CA ASN A 62 17.20 -3.26 18.24
C ASN A 62 18.49 -2.56 18.67
N SER A 63 18.39 -1.61 19.58
CA SER A 63 19.52 -0.85 20.08
C SER A 63 19.18 -0.19 21.41
N VAL A 64 20.08 0.66 21.90
CA VAL A 64 19.91 1.39 23.16
C VAL A 64 20.05 2.90 22.94
N PHE A 65 19.36 3.68 23.76
CA PHE A 65 19.63 5.10 23.93
C PHE A 65 20.48 5.27 25.18
N PRO A 66 21.75 5.60 25.00
CA PRO A 66 22.71 5.62 26.08
C PRO A 66 22.57 6.87 26.96
N THR A 67 23.17 6.82 28.12
CA THR A 67 23.38 8.00 28.94
C THR A 67 24.27 9.02 28.22
N VAL A 68 24.05 10.29 28.50
CA VAL A 68 24.93 11.35 27.99
C VAL A 68 26.35 11.18 28.54
N GLY A 69 27.34 11.13 27.63
CA GLY A 69 28.74 10.91 27.97
C GLY A 69 29.20 9.47 27.85
N ALA A 70 28.35 8.53 27.44
CA ALA A 70 28.79 7.16 27.15
C ALA A 70 29.83 7.15 26.01
N HIS A 71 30.89 6.38 26.19
CA HIS A 71 32.06 6.34 25.27
C HIS A 71 31.82 5.46 24.02
N TYR A 72 30.77 4.67 24.00
CA TYR A 72 30.44 3.72 22.93
C TYR A 72 29.45 4.27 21.90
N VAL A 73 29.13 5.56 21.97
CA VAL A 73 28.19 6.18 21.04
C VAL A 73 28.85 6.45 19.68
N ALA A 74 28.08 6.23 18.62
CA ALA A 74 28.50 6.50 17.26
C ALA A 74 28.31 7.98 16.85
N THR A 75 27.48 8.72 17.57
CA THR A 75 27.20 10.13 17.30
C THR A 75 28.10 11.08 18.07
N LYS A 76 28.52 12.16 17.40
CA LYS A 76 29.36 13.20 18.04
C LYS A 76 28.62 14.07 19.06
N SER A 77 27.28 14.14 18.94
CA SER A 77 26.42 14.96 19.78
C SER A 77 25.20 14.18 20.24
N PRO A 78 25.37 13.29 21.23
CA PRO A 78 24.27 12.49 21.73
C PRO A 78 23.24 13.36 22.46
N HIS A 79 21.97 13.10 22.20
CA HIS A 79 20.87 13.68 22.97
C HIS A 79 20.61 12.86 24.23
N LYS A 80 19.86 13.42 25.18
CA LYS A 80 19.30 12.67 26.32
C LYS A 80 18.30 11.62 25.78
N GLN A 81 18.20 10.46 26.44
CA GLN A 81 17.32 9.34 26.05
C GLN A 81 15.88 9.79 25.79
N ALA A 82 15.34 10.59 26.73
CA ALA A 82 13.97 11.13 26.60
C ALA A 82 13.78 11.96 25.31
N THR A 83 14.83 12.58 24.79
CA THR A 83 14.76 13.36 23.54
C THR A 83 14.59 12.45 22.34
N TYR A 84 15.32 11.35 22.28
CA TYR A 84 15.17 10.33 21.22
C TYR A 84 13.76 9.76 21.21
N VAL A 85 13.29 9.33 22.39
CA VAL A 85 11.94 8.79 22.57
C VAL A 85 10.87 9.79 22.12
N LYS A 86 10.99 11.07 22.56
CA LYS A 86 10.05 12.12 22.19
C LYS A 86 10.01 12.37 20.68
N LYS A 87 11.17 12.39 20.02
CA LYS A 87 11.28 12.59 18.57
C LYS A 87 10.64 11.44 17.81
N ILE A 88 10.97 10.20 18.14
CA ILE A 88 10.43 9.01 17.48
C ILE A 88 8.91 8.92 17.69
N LYS A 89 8.42 9.09 18.92
CA LYS A 89 6.98 9.13 19.22
C LYS A 89 6.24 10.22 18.44
N LYS A 90 6.85 11.40 18.29
CA LYS A 90 6.28 12.49 17.49
C LYS A 90 6.16 12.11 16.02
N MET A 91 7.20 11.49 15.43
CA MET A 91 7.16 11.02 14.05
C MET A 91 6.10 9.94 13.86
N GLN A 92 6.00 8.99 14.79
CA GLN A 92 5.02 7.92 14.76
C GLN A 92 3.58 8.44 14.89
N SER A 93 3.27 9.23 15.93
CA SER A 93 1.92 9.73 16.21
C SER A 93 1.36 10.63 15.11
N LYS A 94 2.23 11.31 14.38
CA LYS A 94 1.86 12.17 13.25
C LYS A 94 1.93 11.46 11.90
N ASN A 95 2.23 10.15 11.88
CA ASN A 95 2.41 9.36 10.66
C ASN A 95 3.41 9.98 9.68
N HIS A 96 4.50 10.57 10.19
CA HIS A 96 5.52 11.16 9.34
C HIS A 96 6.20 10.07 8.49
N LYS A 97 6.55 10.43 7.28
CA LYS A 97 7.37 9.61 6.41
C LYS A 97 8.82 9.86 6.78
N VAL A 98 9.54 8.80 7.03
CA VAL A 98 10.95 8.87 7.40
C VAL A 98 11.81 8.20 6.33
N ARG A 99 12.98 8.75 6.07
CA ARG A 99 13.98 8.07 5.25
C ARG A 99 14.99 7.40 6.16
N PHE A 100 15.00 6.10 6.11
CA PHE A 100 16.00 5.29 6.77
C PHE A 100 17.23 5.19 5.88
N VAL A 101 18.39 5.56 6.41
CA VAL A 101 19.66 5.59 5.67
C VAL A 101 20.74 4.91 6.51
N VAL A 102 21.49 4.01 5.90
CA VAL A 102 22.71 3.44 6.45
C VAL A 102 23.88 3.89 5.59
N THR A 103 24.79 4.68 6.17
CA THR A 103 25.92 5.20 5.41
C THR A 103 26.86 4.08 4.97
N LYS A 104 27.63 4.32 3.90
CA LYS A 104 28.54 3.34 3.26
C LYS A 104 27.82 2.07 2.75
N THR A 105 26.51 2.13 2.59
CA THR A 105 25.68 1.10 1.96
C THR A 105 24.71 1.76 0.98
N ASP A 106 24.06 0.98 0.17
CA ASP A 106 22.97 1.41 -0.72
C ASP A 106 21.60 1.47 -0.03
N ILE A 107 21.55 1.26 1.29
CA ILE A 107 20.32 1.28 2.07
C ILE A 107 19.86 2.72 2.28
N SER A 108 18.89 3.15 1.47
CA SER A 108 18.20 4.44 1.61
C SER A 108 16.75 4.28 1.21
N MET A 109 15.86 4.08 2.18
CA MET A 109 14.47 3.72 1.92
C MET A 109 13.50 4.70 2.58
N LEU A 110 12.40 5.00 1.87
CA LEU A 110 11.30 5.77 2.44
C LEU A 110 10.39 4.81 3.22
N MET A 111 10.23 5.08 4.50
CA MET A 111 9.55 4.21 5.46
C MET A 111 8.57 4.98 6.35
N THR A 112 7.79 4.27 7.12
CA THR A 112 6.98 4.76 8.23
C THR A 112 7.32 3.95 9.48
N ILE A 113 7.13 4.53 10.65
CA ILE A 113 7.33 3.84 11.92
C ILE A 113 6.09 2.99 12.19
N ALA A 114 6.24 1.67 12.14
CA ALA A 114 5.16 0.72 12.39
C ALA A 114 4.98 0.48 13.89
N SER A 115 6.09 0.17 14.59
CA SER A 115 6.09 -0.02 16.03
C SER A 115 7.33 0.64 16.65
N PHE A 116 7.17 1.11 17.87
CA PHE A 116 8.27 1.62 18.70
C PHE A 116 8.04 1.24 20.15
N GLU A 117 8.89 0.39 20.65
CA GLU A 117 8.92 -0.07 22.03
C GLU A 117 10.20 0.39 22.68
N TYR A 118 10.17 0.78 23.93
CA TYR A 118 11.35 1.15 24.70
C TYR A 118 11.12 0.91 26.18
N GLY A 119 12.19 0.62 26.89
CA GLY A 119 12.12 0.35 28.31
C GLY A 119 13.49 0.29 28.95
N LEU A 120 13.51 -0.01 30.24
CA LEU A 120 14.72 -0.24 31.01
C LEU A 120 15.02 -1.74 30.97
N GLU A 121 16.26 -2.08 30.65
CA GLU A 121 16.75 -3.45 30.73
C GLU A 121 17.67 -3.60 31.93
N ASN A 122 17.63 -4.78 32.55
CA ASN A 122 18.54 -5.16 33.66
C ASN A 122 18.52 -4.22 34.88
N GLY A 123 17.42 -3.46 35.07
CA GLY A 123 17.28 -2.57 36.22
C GLY A 123 18.18 -1.29 36.17
N TRP A 124 18.89 -1.04 35.09
CA TRP A 124 19.68 0.18 34.92
C TRP A 124 18.76 1.33 34.42
N ALA A 125 18.69 2.38 35.22
CA ALA A 125 17.86 3.55 34.90
C ALA A 125 18.45 4.47 33.82
N ASP A 126 19.73 4.26 33.49
CA ASP A 126 20.51 5.22 32.68
C ASP A 126 20.46 4.94 31.18
N GLU A 127 19.94 3.80 30.75
CA GLU A 127 19.85 3.42 29.38
C GLU A 127 18.45 2.92 29.02
N TYR A 128 17.93 3.30 27.86
CA TYR A 128 16.68 2.79 27.34
C TYR A 128 16.98 1.83 26.19
N ALA A 129 16.75 0.55 26.40
CA ALA A 129 16.65 -0.40 25.29
C ALA A 129 15.41 -0.11 24.47
N TYR A 130 15.51 -0.24 23.15
CA TYR A 130 14.40 -0.03 22.27
C TYR A 130 14.38 -0.98 21.09
N THR A 131 13.16 -1.27 20.65
CA THR A 131 12.86 -1.95 19.40
C THR A 131 12.08 -1.00 18.51
N LEU A 132 12.57 -0.78 17.31
CA LEU A 132 11.96 0.09 16.31
C LEU A 132 11.66 -0.70 15.05
N GLU A 133 10.39 -0.84 14.70
CA GLU A 133 9.95 -1.46 13.46
C GLU A 133 9.64 -0.38 12.43
N LEU A 134 10.32 -0.44 11.30
CA LEU A 134 10.08 0.41 10.15
C LEU A 134 9.46 -0.41 9.02
N LYS A 135 8.49 0.17 8.32
CA LYS A 135 7.82 -0.44 7.17
C LYS A 135 7.91 0.46 5.96
N GLN A 136 8.25 -0.10 4.82
CA GLN A 136 8.38 0.64 3.56
C GLN A 136 7.14 1.45 3.26
N TYR A 137 7.33 2.71 2.89
CA TYR A 137 6.27 3.54 2.35
C TYR A 137 6.35 3.58 0.82
N ARG A 138 5.33 3.06 0.14
CA ARG A 138 5.18 3.21 -1.31
C ARG A 138 4.25 4.39 -1.60
N LYS A 139 4.75 5.34 -2.39
CA LYS A 139 3.88 6.40 -2.89
C LYS A 139 2.83 5.77 -3.79
N PHE A 140 1.58 6.03 -3.51
CA PHE A 140 0.49 5.72 -4.43
C PHE A 140 -0.19 7.03 -4.81
N SER A 141 -0.41 7.22 -6.07
CA SER A 141 -1.22 8.32 -6.58
C SER A 141 -2.42 7.70 -7.28
N TYR A 142 -3.61 8.07 -6.84
CA TYR A 142 -4.77 7.90 -7.71
C TYR A 142 -4.61 8.90 -8.85
N GLU A 143 -4.19 8.45 -10.00
CA GLU A 143 -4.41 9.27 -11.19
C GLU A 143 -5.92 9.43 -11.34
N LYS A 144 -6.46 10.54 -10.84
CA LYS A 144 -7.75 11.01 -11.36
C LYS A 144 -7.55 11.16 -12.86
N LYS A 145 -8.11 10.24 -13.65
CA LYS A 145 -8.18 10.42 -15.10
C LYS A 145 -8.73 11.81 -15.33
N LYS A 146 -7.86 12.74 -15.72
CA LYS A 146 -8.27 14.10 -16.07
C LYS A 146 -9.28 13.93 -17.19
N ASN A 147 -10.54 14.31 -16.94
CA ASN A 147 -11.52 14.39 -18.01
C ASN A 147 -10.87 15.19 -19.14
N PRO A 148 -10.85 14.67 -20.37
CA PRO A 148 -10.25 15.39 -21.49
C PRO A 148 -10.93 16.76 -21.55
N LYS A 149 -10.13 17.82 -21.41
CA LYS A 149 -10.62 19.20 -21.55
C LYS A 149 -11.42 19.29 -22.84
N LYS A 150 -12.67 19.74 -22.74
CA LYS A 150 -13.52 20.06 -23.89
C LYS A 150 -12.72 20.98 -24.82
N ARG A 151 -12.23 20.45 -25.94
CA ARG A 151 -11.67 21.28 -27.01
C ARG A 151 -12.76 22.21 -27.51
N GLY A 152 -12.42 23.47 -27.67
CA GLY A 152 -13.32 24.54 -28.04
C GLY A 152 -14.19 24.23 -29.24
N ARG A 153 -15.38 24.71 -29.16
CA ARG A 153 -16.49 24.64 -30.11
C ARG A 153 -16.06 25.26 -31.44
N SER A 154 -15.81 24.45 -32.48
CA SER A 154 -15.87 24.94 -33.85
C SER A 154 -17.29 24.73 -34.42
N LYS A 155 -17.70 25.68 -35.22
CA LYS A 155 -19.09 25.86 -35.70
C LYS A 155 -19.54 24.75 -36.66
N LYS A 156 -20.82 24.36 -36.48
CA LYS A 156 -21.76 23.71 -37.43
C LYS A 156 -21.19 22.59 -38.34
N GLY A 157 -21.41 21.35 -37.91
CA GLY A 157 -21.47 20.18 -38.76
C GLY A 157 -22.44 19.14 -38.17
N LYS A 158 -23.23 18.46 -39.00
CA LYS A 158 -24.25 17.46 -38.67
C LYS A 158 -23.90 16.57 -37.45
N LYS A 159 -24.87 16.43 -36.53
CA LYS A 159 -24.78 15.51 -35.38
C LYS A 159 -24.43 14.08 -35.84
N ARG A 160 -23.16 13.69 -35.73
CA ARG A 160 -22.79 12.28 -35.66
C ARG A 160 -23.10 11.76 -34.25
N SER A 161 -23.81 10.63 -34.17
CA SER A 161 -24.05 9.92 -32.93
C SER A 161 -22.70 9.67 -32.24
N LYS A 162 -22.60 10.00 -30.94
CA LYS A 162 -21.39 9.71 -30.12
C LYS A 162 -21.11 8.22 -30.19
N PRO A 163 -19.83 7.79 -30.42
CA PRO A 163 -19.50 6.39 -30.25
C PRO A 163 -19.80 5.99 -28.82
N ALA A 164 -20.52 4.88 -28.63
CA ALA A 164 -20.84 4.33 -27.32
C ALA A 164 -19.53 4.05 -26.59
N GLY A 165 -19.24 4.80 -25.53
CA GLY A 165 -18.03 4.60 -24.74
C GLY A 165 -18.00 3.17 -24.18
N LYS A 166 -16.82 2.57 -24.08
CA LYS A 166 -16.63 1.22 -23.51
C LYS A 166 -17.27 1.13 -22.14
N ILE A 167 -18.04 0.07 -21.91
CA ILE A 167 -18.61 -0.26 -20.60
C ILE A 167 -17.47 -0.74 -19.71
N SER A 168 -17.37 -0.16 -18.51
CA SER A 168 -16.35 -0.50 -17.50
C SER A 168 -17.01 -0.63 -16.13
N VAL A 169 -16.33 -1.28 -15.19
CA VAL A 169 -16.75 -1.35 -13.79
C VAL A 169 -16.99 0.07 -13.25
N GLY A 170 -18.07 0.25 -12.50
CA GLY A 170 -18.55 1.55 -12.03
C GLY A 170 -19.34 2.36 -13.06
N SER A 171 -19.47 1.88 -14.31
CA SER A 171 -20.31 2.56 -15.32
C SER A 171 -21.79 2.37 -15.01
N THR A 172 -22.57 3.43 -15.20
CA THR A 172 -24.04 3.31 -15.21
C THR A 172 -24.51 2.83 -16.58
N VAL A 173 -25.28 1.77 -16.58
CA VAL A 173 -25.81 1.11 -17.79
C VAL A 173 -27.30 0.93 -17.71
N ILE A 174 -27.94 0.84 -18.87
CA ILE A 174 -29.34 0.44 -19.02
C ILE A 174 -29.34 -1.04 -19.42
N VAL A 175 -29.98 -1.86 -18.61
CA VAL A 175 -30.10 -3.30 -18.82
C VAL A 175 -31.39 -3.62 -19.50
N ASN A 176 -31.33 -4.44 -20.57
CA ASN A 176 -32.47 -5.03 -21.27
C ASN A 176 -32.17 -6.51 -21.47
N GLY A 177 -32.41 -7.31 -20.45
CA GLY A 177 -32.06 -8.73 -20.49
C GLY A 177 -32.46 -9.48 -19.23
N ARG A 178 -32.23 -10.80 -19.26
CA ARG A 178 -32.49 -11.66 -18.11
C ARG A 178 -31.21 -11.75 -17.25
N LEU A 179 -31.36 -11.48 -15.96
CA LEU A 179 -30.30 -11.65 -15.00
C LEU A 179 -30.06 -13.15 -14.74
N HIS A 180 -28.80 -13.53 -14.56
CA HIS A 180 -28.38 -14.87 -14.19
C HIS A 180 -27.62 -14.84 -12.86
N ALA A 181 -27.65 -15.96 -12.13
CA ALA A 181 -26.97 -16.03 -10.83
C ALA A 181 -25.44 -16.02 -10.97
N ASP A 182 -24.92 -16.50 -12.09
CA ASP A 182 -23.48 -16.53 -12.37
C ASP A 182 -23.15 -16.10 -13.82
N SER A 183 -21.86 -15.91 -14.09
CA SER A 183 -21.34 -15.50 -15.39
C SER A 183 -21.41 -16.59 -16.48
N TYR A 184 -21.74 -17.82 -16.12
CA TYR A 184 -21.96 -18.92 -17.04
C TYR A 184 -23.42 -19.07 -17.48
N GLY A 185 -24.34 -18.37 -16.79
CA GLY A 185 -25.78 -18.35 -17.12
C GLY A 185 -26.62 -19.34 -16.34
N ARG A 186 -26.11 -19.84 -15.21
CA ARG A 186 -26.90 -20.68 -14.30
C ARG A 186 -27.93 -19.82 -13.57
N GLY A 187 -29.03 -20.46 -13.16
CA GLY A 187 -30.07 -19.81 -12.36
C GLY A 187 -30.66 -18.59 -13.07
N ALA A 188 -31.61 -18.80 -13.97
CA ALA A 188 -32.30 -17.70 -14.64
C ALA A 188 -33.14 -16.90 -13.63
N GLY A 189 -32.77 -15.63 -13.44
CA GLY A 189 -33.46 -14.69 -12.57
C GLY A 189 -34.48 -13.81 -13.31
N ILE A 190 -34.71 -12.63 -12.76
CA ILE A 190 -35.69 -11.65 -13.25
C ILE A 190 -35.23 -11.08 -14.59
N TYR A 191 -36.19 -10.85 -15.50
CA TYR A 191 -35.96 -10.09 -16.71
C TYR A 191 -36.10 -8.58 -16.40
N GLU A 192 -35.09 -7.79 -16.74
CA GLU A 192 -35.11 -6.34 -16.57
C GLU A 192 -35.24 -5.64 -17.93
N LYS A 193 -36.11 -4.65 -18.00
CA LYS A 193 -36.37 -3.82 -19.19
C LYS A 193 -36.11 -2.35 -18.85
N ASN A 194 -35.22 -1.71 -19.60
CA ASN A 194 -34.81 -0.32 -19.38
C ASN A 194 -34.38 0.00 -17.95
N ALA A 195 -33.80 -0.99 -17.27
CA ALA A 195 -33.38 -0.83 -15.87
C ALA A 195 -32.04 -0.16 -15.78
N LYS A 196 -31.96 0.95 -15.06
CA LYS A 196 -30.70 1.65 -14.79
C LYS A 196 -29.95 0.91 -13.69
N ARG A 197 -28.72 0.47 -13.99
CA ARG A 197 -27.89 -0.35 -13.11
C ARG A 197 -26.45 0.14 -13.13
N GLU A 198 -25.69 -0.24 -12.11
CA GLU A 198 -24.26 -0.03 -12.01
C GLU A 198 -23.53 -1.33 -12.38
N VAL A 199 -22.45 -1.23 -13.13
CA VAL A 199 -21.59 -2.38 -13.45
C VAL A 199 -20.67 -2.64 -12.27
N ILE A 200 -20.86 -3.79 -11.60
CA ILE A 200 -20.09 -4.19 -10.43
C ILE A 200 -18.82 -4.93 -10.83
N PHE A 201 -18.95 -5.89 -11.77
CA PHE A 201 -17.83 -6.67 -12.29
C PHE A 201 -17.96 -6.88 -13.80
N ILE A 202 -16.82 -7.07 -14.47
CA ILE A 202 -16.75 -7.54 -15.85
C ILE A 202 -15.74 -8.68 -15.88
N ILE A 203 -16.19 -9.86 -16.33
CA ILE A 203 -15.34 -11.03 -16.58
C ILE A 203 -15.34 -11.27 -18.08
N PRO A 204 -14.30 -10.85 -18.82
CA PRO A 204 -14.17 -11.13 -20.25
C PRO A 204 -14.25 -12.66 -20.49
N ASP A 205 -14.63 -13.05 -21.69
CA ASP A 205 -14.66 -14.44 -22.17
C ASP A 205 -15.73 -15.36 -21.55
N HIS A 206 -16.58 -14.85 -20.65
CA HIS A 206 -17.73 -15.59 -20.14
C HIS A 206 -19.00 -15.31 -20.95
N LYS A 207 -19.95 -16.24 -20.94
CA LYS A 207 -21.23 -16.12 -21.68
C LYS A 207 -22.05 -14.90 -21.24
N TYR A 208 -22.01 -14.57 -19.94
CA TYR A 208 -22.67 -13.41 -19.32
C TYR A 208 -21.61 -12.59 -18.57
N PRO A 209 -20.83 -11.78 -19.29
CA PRO A 209 -19.62 -11.19 -18.73
C PRO A 209 -19.86 -10.01 -17.78
N VAL A 210 -21.06 -9.42 -17.77
CA VAL A 210 -21.32 -8.18 -17.02
C VAL A 210 -22.17 -8.47 -15.80
N CYS A 211 -21.61 -8.27 -14.61
CA CYS A 211 -22.36 -8.27 -13.37
C CYS A 211 -22.90 -6.87 -13.10
N VAL A 212 -24.21 -6.76 -12.95
CA VAL A 212 -24.89 -5.50 -12.66
C VAL A 212 -25.50 -5.50 -11.27
N GLY A 213 -25.64 -4.30 -10.69
CA GLY A 213 -26.13 -4.15 -9.34
C GLY A 213 -26.81 -2.83 -9.05
N VAL A 214 -27.19 -2.65 -7.79
CA VAL A 214 -27.80 -1.44 -7.25
C VAL A 214 -27.13 -1.12 -5.93
N ASN A 215 -26.70 0.14 -5.75
CA ASN A 215 -26.07 0.61 -4.52
C ASN A 215 -24.86 -0.28 -4.08
N GLY A 216 -24.03 -0.65 -5.04
CA GLY A 216 -22.85 -1.48 -4.79
C GLY A 216 -23.15 -2.98 -4.54
N LYS A 217 -24.40 -3.41 -4.49
CA LYS A 217 -24.79 -4.83 -4.31
C LYS A 217 -25.04 -5.49 -5.65
N ALA A 218 -24.35 -6.59 -5.93
CA ALA A 218 -24.56 -7.39 -7.15
C ALA A 218 -25.98 -7.94 -7.18
N ARG A 219 -26.62 -7.89 -8.36
CA ARG A 219 -28.00 -8.34 -8.60
C ARG A 219 -28.05 -9.52 -9.58
N GLY A 220 -27.12 -9.57 -10.51
CA GLY A 220 -27.03 -10.66 -11.45
C GLY A 220 -26.15 -10.37 -12.65
N TRP A 221 -25.99 -11.37 -13.52
CA TRP A 221 -25.11 -11.36 -14.69
C TRP A 221 -25.90 -11.29 -15.97
N VAL A 222 -25.44 -10.50 -16.94
CA VAL A 222 -26.07 -10.29 -18.24
C VAL A 222 -25.06 -10.32 -19.37
N LYS A 223 -25.54 -10.52 -20.59
CA LYS A 223 -24.71 -10.44 -21.79
C LYS A 223 -24.25 -9.00 -22.05
N MET A 224 -23.10 -8.82 -22.67
CA MET A 224 -22.62 -7.51 -23.10
C MET A 224 -23.58 -6.84 -24.09
N SER A 225 -24.27 -7.60 -24.92
CA SER A 225 -25.27 -7.09 -25.87
C SER A 225 -26.57 -6.57 -25.23
N GLU A 226 -26.84 -6.98 -23.98
CA GLU A 226 -28.04 -6.62 -23.23
C GLU A 226 -27.85 -5.36 -22.37
N VAL A 227 -26.66 -4.75 -22.40
CA VAL A 227 -26.33 -3.53 -21.66
C VAL A 227 -25.95 -2.40 -22.60
N LYS A 228 -26.47 -1.23 -22.33
CA LYS A 228 -26.11 0.01 -23.04
C LYS A 228 -25.70 1.06 -22.02
N ARG A 229 -24.66 1.82 -22.30
CA ARG A 229 -24.24 2.91 -21.43
C ARG A 229 -25.34 3.96 -21.33
N SER A 230 -25.68 4.37 -20.13
CA SER A 230 -26.64 5.44 -19.85
C SER A 230 -26.10 6.82 -20.17
#